data_0e4f6f5396b5bfd9198351b6f344e3c6
#
_entry.id   0e4f6f5396b5bfd9198351b6f344e3c6
#
_cell.length_a   1.000
_cell.length_b   1.000
_cell.length_c   1.000
_cell.angle_alpha   90.00
_cell.angle_beta   90.00
_cell.angle_gamma   90.00
#
_symmetry.space_group_name_H-M   'P 1'
#
loop_
_entity.id
_entity.type
_entity.pdbx_description
1 polymer ?
#
loop_
_entity_poly.entity_id
_entity_poly.type
_entity_poly.pdbx_seq_one_letter_code
_entity_poly.pdbx_strand_id
1 'polypeptide(L)'
;VVLWEGLPGAKLFHRVASTTTGPLGRYRFVKIADAGRSWYATSRGLRSETVTEQVHAKVSLSSPNPYPVPGDSVNLMGRVIPSHAGDRLMLQRKEGRNWIVVASQKLSSRSRFSFQRRLGQTREFTFRAVLAADTRNLQSYSPPLQLSVSDIHKVKHVVVIMQENRSFDQYFGTFRGADGIPGMAGNPGSVPCVPDPQNANGGCDKPFHDRSDENFGGPHTARNSAADMNCSSHARGRACRMNGFAIQSENGMRCATTNPLCSPCQVTAESGCPDVMGYHTSADIPNYWRYARGYVLQDHMFEQVRSWSLPAHLFMLSEWSAKCSDQRDPFSCRSYLGYGNRPMGGAKYPWTDITYMLHRSRVSWAYYLFKGIEPDCEANTQVNCQPVKQGPQTPSIWNPLPSFTDVIQDRQKRDVKSLNAFFSAARSGTLPAVSWVIPNVSVSEHPPSLVSKGQTYVTGLINTIMQSPAWRSTAIFLAWDDWGGFYDHAVPPRLDRNGYGLRVPAMMISPYAKRGYVDHQTLSFDAYNKFIEDDFLGGRRLNPATDGRPDSRPDVRESNPRLGNVVRDFNFAQRPRPPAILPVCPATDLQPQPSC
;
A
#
# COMPACT_ATOMS: atom_id res chain seq x y z
N VAL A 1 48.55 41.19 -12.54
CA VAL A 1 47.92 41.19 -11.24
C VAL A 1 48.16 39.88 -10.54
N VAL A 2 48.59 39.90 -9.29
CA VAL A 2 48.82 38.70 -8.45
C VAL A 2 47.79 38.61 -7.37
N LEU A 3 47.18 37.45 -7.18
CA LEU A 3 46.23 37.18 -6.07
C LEU A 3 46.99 36.52 -4.90
N TRP A 4 46.78 37.06 -3.73
CA TRP A 4 47.27 36.55 -2.46
C TRP A 4 46.14 36.02 -1.61
N GLU A 5 46.36 34.91 -0.91
CA GLU A 5 45.35 34.22 -0.10
C GLU A 5 45.89 33.95 1.32
N GLY A 6 45.04 34.11 2.32
CA GLY A 6 45.29 33.75 3.71
C GLY A 6 44.00 33.28 4.41
N LEU A 7 44.10 32.74 5.61
CA LEU A 7 42.92 32.48 6.45
C LEU A 7 42.33 33.81 6.93
N PRO A 8 41.04 33.88 7.30
CA PRO A 8 40.44 35.06 7.91
C PRO A 8 41.26 35.50 9.13
N GLY A 9 41.68 36.78 9.13
CA GLY A 9 42.53 37.34 10.20
C GLY A 9 44.00 36.93 10.15
N ALA A 10 44.43 36.20 9.13
CA ALA A 10 45.85 35.83 8.99
C ALA A 10 46.74 37.03 8.76
N LYS A 11 47.95 37.03 9.40
CA LYS A 11 49.02 38.00 9.12
C LYS A 11 49.85 37.63 7.88
N LEU A 12 49.87 36.34 7.51
CA LEU A 12 50.63 35.83 6.38
C LEU A 12 49.68 35.43 5.26
N PHE A 13 50.00 35.90 4.05
CA PHE A 13 49.34 35.58 2.82
C PHE A 13 50.35 34.95 1.84
N HIS A 14 49.89 33.99 1.05
CA HIS A 14 50.68 33.35 0.03
C HIS A 14 50.09 33.61 -1.34
N ARG A 15 50.93 33.62 -2.35
CA ARG A 15 50.52 33.81 -3.74
C ARG A 15 49.78 32.57 -4.24
N VAL A 16 48.57 32.76 -4.83
CA VAL A 16 47.71 31.64 -5.30
C VAL A 16 47.35 31.73 -6.77
N ALA A 17 47.47 32.87 -7.40
CA ALA A 17 47.20 33.04 -8.81
C ALA A 17 47.82 34.32 -9.36
N SER A 18 47.93 34.40 -10.69
CA SER A 18 48.22 35.63 -11.40
C SER A 18 47.45 35.72 -12.70
N THR A 19 47.14 36.91 -13.16
CA THR A 19 46.45 37.19 -14.41
C THR A 19 46.95 38.50 -15.02
N THR A 20 46.72 38.74 -16.28
CA THR A 20 46.91 40.04 -16.94
C THR A 20 45.62 40.82 -16.92
N THR A 21 45.73 42.14 -16.90
CA THR A 21 44.57 43.01 -17.05
C THR A 21 44.09 43.04 -18.47
N GLY A 22 42.75 43.02 -18.63
CA GLY A 22 42.11 43.22 -19.93
C GLY A 22 42.00 44.74 -20.27
N PRO A 23 41.22 45.07 -21.33
CA PRO A 23 40.88 46.46 -21.66
C PRO A 23 40.28 47.15 -20.45
N LEU A 24 40.60 48.41 -20.25
CA LEU A 24 40.17 49.21 -19.08
C LEU A 24 40.75 48.76 -17.74
N GLY A 25 41.85 47.99 -17.72
CA GLY A 25 42.50 47.57 -16.50
C GLY A 25 41.74 46.54 -15.64
N ARG A 26 40.71 45.95 -16.18
CA ARG A 26 39.89 44.96 -15.46
C ARG A 26 40.57 43.61 -15.35
N TYR A 27 40.40 42.94 -14.21
CA TYR A 27 40.89 41.56 -14.01
C TYR A 27 39.81 40.74 -13.22
N ARG A 28 39.87 39.42 -13.32
CA ARG A 28 39.01 38.50 -12.61
C ARG A 28 39.76 37.26 -12.16
N PHE A 29 39.58 36.86 -10.92
CA PHE A 29 39.97 35.56 -10.37
C PHE A 29 38.75 34.76 -10.00
N VAL A 30 38.74 33.45 -10.25
CA VAL A 30 37.72 32.54 -9.79
C VAL A 30 38.40 31.51 -8.90
N LYS A 31 37.91 31.39 -7.65
CA LYS A 31 38.45 30.49 -6.65
C LYS A 31 37.31 29.69 -6.01
N ILE A 32 37.56 28.43 -5.67
CA ILE A 32 36.67 27.60 -4.88
C ILE A 32 37.06 27.81 -3.43
N ALA A 33 36.09 28.27 -2.61
CA ALA A 33 36.29 28.44 -1.18
C ALA A 33 35.81 27.20 -0.42
N ASP A 34 36.70 26.27 -0.14
CA ASP A 34 36.45 25.09 0.71
C ASP A 34 36.57 25.41 2.22
N ALA A 35 37.16 26.51 2.54
CA ALA A 35 37.27 27.11 3.89
C ALA A 35 37.20 28.64 3.78
N GLY A 36 36.94 29.32 4.88
CA GLY A 36 37.02 30.78 4.95
C GLY A 36 38.39 31.27 4.47
N ARG A 37 38.39 32.28 3.66
CA ARG A 37 39.61 32.85 3.05
C ARG A 37 39.54 34.36 3.00
N SER A 38 40.71 34.96 3.10
CA SER A 38 40.91 36.38 2.82
C SER A 38 41.83 36.52 1.62
N TRP A 39 41.47 37.39 0.69
CA TRP A 39 42.26 37.65 -0.52
C TRP A 39 42.53 39.12 -0.70
N TYR A 40 43.69 39.44 -1.24
CA TYR A 40 43.96 40.73 -1.83
C TYR A 40 44.75 40.55 -3.12
N ALA A 41 44.68 41.52 -3.99
CA ALA A 41 45.44 41.55 -5.22
C ALA A 41 46.55 42.59 -5.19
N THR A 42 47.66 42.31 -5.87
CA THR A 42 48.73 43.29 -6.06
C THR A 42 49.05 43.48 -7.53
N SER A 43 49.39 44.73 -7.92
CA SER A 43 49.86 45.04 -9.26
C SER A 43 50.79 46.26 -9.18
N ARG A 44 52.02 46.18 -9.73
CA ARG A 44 52.99 47.28 -9.80
C ARG A 44 53.15 48.02 -8.46
N GLY A 45 53.26 47.29 -7.36
CA GLY A 45 53.46 47.88 -6.01
C GLY A 45 52.16 48.34 -5.28
N LEU A 46 51.03 48.35 -5.99
CA LEU A 46 49.71 48.65 -5.38
C LEU A 46 49.06 47.39 -4.82
N ARG A 47 48.34 47.54 -3.72
CA ARG A 47 47.53 46.46 -3.07
C ARG A 47 46.07 46.86 -3.01
N SER A 48 45.17 45.93 -3.33
CA SER A 48 43.75 46.10 -3.17
C SER A 48 43.34 46.02 -1.68
N GLU A 49 42.10 46.40 -1.39
CA GLU A 49 41.45 46.00 -0.14
C GLU A 49 41.44 44.49 -0.01
N THR A 50 41.37 44.01 1.25
CA THR A 50 41.24 42.58 1.54
C THR A 50 39.77 42.19 1.52
N VAL A 51 39.42 41.25 0.66
CA VAL A 51 38.09 40.63 0.62
C VAL A 51 38.13 39.35 1.43
N THR A 52 37.19 39.18 2.36
CA THR A 52 37.10 38.00 3.21
C THR A 52 35.76 37.30 2.96
N GLU A 53 35.84 36.03 2.59
CA GLU A 53 34.69 35.16 2.45
C GLU A 53 34.71 34.11 3.56
N GLN A 54 33.59 33.96 4.25
CA GLN A 54 33.41 32.92 5.26
C GLN A 54 32.42 31.89 4.79
N VAL A 55 32.74 30.62 4.97
CA VAL A 55 31.93 29.49 4.48
C VAL A 55 31.62 28.50 5.60
N HIS A 56 30.51 27.80 5.47
CA HIS A 56 30.16 26.67 6.33
C HIS A 56 30.82 25.38 5.85
N ALA A 57 31.28 24.57 6.77
CA ALA A 57 31.67 23.20 6.46
C ALA A 57 30.41 22.38 6.10
N LYS A 58 30.53 21.44 5.15
CA LYS A 58 29.48 20.51 4.83
C LYS A 58 29.46 19.38 5.87
N VAL A 59 28.45 19.36 6.72
CA VAL A 59 28.23 18.29 7.72
C VAL A 59 27.12 17.38 7.23
N SER A 60 27.36 16.07 7.21
CA SER A 60 26.34 15.05 6.90
C SER A 60 25.96 14.28 8.16
N LEU A 61 24.70 13.83 8.25
CA LEU A 61 24.20 12.96 9.30
C LEU A 61 23.21 11.96 8.68
N SER A 62 23.34 10.68 9.03
CA SER A 62 22.46 9.61 8.56
C SER A 62 22.36 8.49 9.60
N SER A 63 21.34 7.65 9.46
CA SER A 63 21.20 6.38 10.18
C SER A 63 20.93 5.26 9.20
N PRO A 64 21.52 4.07 9.36
CA PRO A 64 21.16 2.90 8.55
C PRO A 64 19.75 2.37 8.89
N ASN A 65 19.21 2.67 10.07
CA ASN A 65 17.86 2.32 10.49
C ASN A 65 17.08 3.61 10.80
N PRO A 66 16.31 4.15 9.87
CA PRO A 66 15.46 5.33 10.11
C PRO A 66 14.16 4.99 10.84
N TYR A 67 13.76 3.70 10.92
CA TYR A 67 12.53 3.20 11.51
C TYR A 67 12.81 2.18 12.62
N PRO A 68 13.36 2.62 13.76
CA PRO A 68 13.67 1.72 14.87
C PRO A 68 12.43 1.39 15.71
N VAL A 69 12.46 0.24 16.38
CA VAL A 69 11.48 -0.08 17.42
C VAL A 69 11.92 0.49 18.78
N PRO A 70 10.99 0.67 19.73
CA PRO A 70 11.35 1.10 21.08
C PRO A 70 12.37 0.15 21.73
N GLY A 71 13.45 0.73 22.22
CA GLY A 71 14.56 -0.02 22.83
C GLY A 71 15.74 -0.29 21.90
N ASP A 72 15.59 -0.06 20.60
CA ASP A 72 16.70 -0.19 19.65
C ASP A 72 17.84 0.78 19.93
N SER A 73 19.06 0.31 19.67
CA SER A 73 20.25 1.16 19.57
C SER A 73 20.47 1.54 18.12
N VAL A 74 20.31 2.83 17.83
CA VAL A 74 20.55 3.39 16.48
C VAL A 74 21.94 3.98 16.37
N ASN A 75 22.56 3.83 15.21
CA ASN A 75 23.85 4.42 14.89
C ASN A 75 23.65 5.67 14.03
N LEU A 76 24.05 6.84 14.58
CA LEU A 76 23.97 8.15 13.96
C LEU A 76 25.36 8.53 13.47
N MET A 77 25.59 8.44 12.16
CA MET A 77 26.93 8.59 11.57
C MET A 77 27.00 9.67 10.49
N GLY A 78 28.19 10.17 10.27
CA GLY A 78 28.40 11.15 9.23
C GLY A 78 29.86 11.57 9.06
N ARG A 79 30.05 12.63 8.29
CA ARG A 79 31.37 13.24 8.04
C ARG A 79 31.28 14.75 7.89
N VAL A 80 32.42 15.39 8.03
CA VAL A 80 32.61 16.83 7.80
C VAL A 80 33.57 17.03 6.61
N ILE A 81 33.27 17.99 5.76
CA ILE A 81 34.09 18.41 4.61
C ILE A 81 34.20 19.95 4.62
N PRO A 82 35.40 20.54 4.52
CA PRO A 82 36.72 19.92 4.46
C PRO A 82 37.10 19.18 5.74
N SER A 83 38.29 18.57 5.78
CA SER A 83 38.73 17.81 6.97
C SER A 83 38.84 18.67 8.22
N HIS A 84 38.17 18.20 9.26
CA HIS A 84 38.22 18.74 10.63
C HIS A 84 38.62 17.64 11.62
N ALA A 85 39.62 16.82 11.19
CA ALA A 85 40.13 15.73 12.02
C ALA A 85 40.60 16.22 13.38
N GLY A 86 40.11 15.57 14.45
CA GLY A 86 40.42 15.95 15.83
C GLY A 86 39.51 17.00 16.44
N ASP A 87 38.76 17.76 15.64
CA ASP A 87 37.84 18.78 16.13
C ASP A 87 36.62 18.11 16.83
N ARG A 88 36.03 18.82 17.78
CA ARG A 88 34.86 18.30 18.51
C ARG A 88 33.57 18.57 17.74
N LEU A 89 32.79 17.55 17.52
CA LEU A 89 31.46 17.64 16.93
C LEU A 89 30.41 17.30 18.00
N MET A 90 29.30 18.03 18.01
CA MET A 90 28.17 17.83 18.91
C MET A 90 27.01 17.21 18.15
N LEU A 91 26.32 16.27 18.80
CA LEU A 91 25.00 15.76 18.37
C LEU A 91 23.93 16.49 19.18
N GLN A 92 23.00 17.12 18.49
CA GLN A 92 21.85 17.79 19.10
C GLN A 92 20.56 17.05 18.76
N ARG A 93 19.63 17.03 19.71
CA ARG A 93 18.26 16.54 19.56
C ARG A 93 17.29 17.70 19.70
N LYS A 94 16.24 17.72 18.86
CA LYS A 94 15.17 18.71 18.94
C LYS A 94 14.22 18.35 20.09
N GLU A 95 13.93 19.31 20.96
CA GLU A 95 12.91 19.23 22.01
C GLU A 95 12.03 20.48 21.97
N GLY A 96 10.80 20.30 21.51
CA GLY A 96 9.91 21.42 21.20
C GLY A 96 10.56 22.35 20.16
N ARG A 97 10.78 23.60 20.53
CA ARG A 97 11.47 24.59 19.66
C ARG A 97 13.00 24.61 19.84
N ASN A 98 13.53 23.92 20.85
CA ASN A 98 14.94 23.99 21.24
C ASN A 98 15.75 22.81 20.71
N TRP A 99 17.05 23.03 20.52
CA TRP A 99 18.04 22.01 20.22
C TRP A 99 18.92 21.80 21.45
N ILE A 100 18.90 20.59 22.02
CA ILE A 100 19.72 20.21 23.18
C ILE A 100 20.88 19.31 22.75
N VAL A 101 22.07 19.56 23.33
CA VAL A 101 23.23 18.70 23.09
C VAL A 101 23.05 17.40 23.86
N VAL A 102 23.05 16.27 23.12
CA VAL A 102 22.85 14.90 23.68
C VAL A 102 24.13 14.07 23.64
N ALA A 103 25.10 14.44 22.84
CA ALA A 103 26.42 13.83 22.79
C ALA A 103 27.47 14.75 22.17
N SER A 104 28.74 14.43 22.38
CA SER A 104 29.85 15.01 21.62
C SER A 104 31.01 14.03 21.49
N GLN A 105 31.76 14.11 20.40
CA GLN A 105 32.97 13.33 20.18
C GLN A 105 33.99 14.08 19.32
N LYS A 106 35.25 13.67 19.33
CA LYS A 106 36.26 14.13 18.37
C LYS A 106 36.06 13.43 17.02
N LEU A 107 36.21 14.16 15.94
CA LEU A 107 36.23 13.63 14.59
C LEU A 107 37.47 12.74 14.38
N SER A 108 37.27 11.63 13.65
CA SER A 108 38.37 10.74 13.27
C SER A 108 39.36 11.42 12.33
N SER A 109 40.50 10.76 12.06
CA SER A 109 41.49 11.23 11.06
C SER A 109 40.91 11.46 9.67
N ARG A 110 39.76 10.84 9.35
CA ARG A 110 39.03 11.03 8.09
C ARG A 110 37.80 11.93 8.27
N SER A 111 37.75 12.75 9.32
CA SER A 111 36.64 13.65 9.68
C SER A 111 35.27 12.96 9.77
N ARG A 112 35.23 11.74 10.24
CA ARG A 112 34.01 10.96 10.44
C ARG A 112 33.64 10.88 11.91
N PHE A 113 32.33 10.70 12.17
CA PHE A 113 31.79 10.47 13.49
C PHE A 113 30.72 9.38 13.49
N SER A 114 30.47 8.80 14.68
CA SER A 114 29.42 7.79 14.89
C SER A 114 28.98 7.81 16.35
N PHE A 115 27.70 8.11 16.57
CA PHE A 115 27.08 8.09 17.89
C PHE A 115 26.09 6.93 17.97
N GLN A 116 26.22 6.09 18.98
CA GLN A 116 25.23 5.06 19.30
C GLN A 116 24.22 5.63 20.31
N ARG A 117 22.92 5.47 20.02
CA ARG A 117 21.84 6.00 20.85
C ARG A 117 20.74 4.98 21.03
N ARG A 118 20.35 4.68 22.28
CA ARG A 118 19.17 3.88 22.58
C ARG A 118 17.93 4.77 22.62
N LEU A 119 16.90 4.39 21.87
CA LEU A 119 15.65 5.12 21.75
C LEU A 119 14.53 4.27 22.40
N GLY A 120 14.11 4.68 23.62
CA GLY A 120 13.22 3.85 24.45
C GLY A 120 11.73 4.18 24.34
N GLN A 121 11.36 5.21 23.58
CA GLN A 121 9.97 5.71 23.52
C GLN A 121 9.45 5.74 22.09
N THR A 122 8.20 5.37 21.92
CA THR A 122 7.46 5.55 20.66
C THR A 122 7.21 7.03 20.42
N ARG A 123 7.99 7.64 19.53
CA ARG A 123 7.84 9.03 19.07
C ARG A 123 8.80 9.35 17.94
N GLU A 124 8.58 10.51 17.32
CA GLU A 124 9.54 11.12 16.40
C GLU A 124 10.74 11.73 17.17
N PHE A 125 11.93 11.41 16.69
CA PHE A 125 13.18 12.02 17.14
C PHE A 125 13.81 12.77 15.98
N THR A 126 14.21 14.01 16.20
CA THR A 126 14.94 14.80 15.21
C THR A 126 16.33 15.14 15.76
N PHE A 127 17.36 14.75 15.02
CA PHE A 127 18.76 14.99 15.35
C PHE A 127 19.42 15.89 14.31
N ARG A 128 20.45 16.61 14.73
CA ARG A 128 21.42 17.27 13.85
C ARG A 128 22.81 17.18 14.45
N ALA A 129 23.82 17.17 13.59
CA ALA A 129 25.21 17.29 13.98
C ALA A 129 25.67 18.75 13.84
N VAL A 130 26.47 19.21 14.78
CA VAL A 130 26.92 20.60 14.86
C VAL A 130 28.43 20.63 15.02
N LEU A 131 29.10 21.33 14.11
CA LEU A 131 30.50 21.72 14.22
C LEU A 131 30.58 23.18 14.67
N ALA A 132 31.29 23.46 15.73
CA ALA A 132 31.54 24.85 16.17
C ALA A 132 32.32 25.62 15.10
N ALA A 133 32.16 26.94 15.11
CA ALA A 133 33.00 27.79 14.28
C ALA A 133 34.47 27.66 14.68
N ASP A 134 35.35 27.71 13.70
CA ASP A 134 36.80 27.77 13.87
C ASP A 134 37.41 28.85 12.95
N THR A 135 38.73 28.90 12.82
CA THR A 135 39.41 29.85 11.94
C THR A 135 39.16 29.59 10.45
N ARG A 136 38.65 28.41 10.07
CA ARG A 136 38.44 27.99 8.68
C ARG A 136 36.99 28.11 8.27
N ASN A 137 36.04 27.77 9.17
CA ASN A 137 34.62 27.67 8.82
C ASN A 137 33.71 28.27 9.90
N LEU A 138 32.61 28.83 9.47
CA LEU A 138 31.49 29.22 10.35
C LEU A 138 30.88 28.00 11.03
N GLN A 139 30.16 28.24 12.14
CA GLN A 139 29.40 27.18 12.79
C GLN A 139 28.48 26.48 11.79
N SER A 140 28.62 25.16 11.68
CA SER A 140 28.03 24.38 10.61
C SER A 140 27.12 23.30 11.16
N TYR A 141 26.02 23.03 10.43
CA TYR A 141 24.99 22.09 10.81
C TYR A 141 24.78 21.04 9.72
N SER A 142 24.46 19.81 10.12
CA SER A 142 23.87 18.85 9.18
C SER A 142 22.41 19.23 8.88
N PRO A 143 21.85 18.79 7.76
CA PRO A 143 20.40 18.68 7.63
C PRO A 143 19.84 17.89 8.82
N PRO A 144 18.60 18.21 9.29
CA PRO A 144 17.93 17.44 10.32
C PRO A 144 17.69 16.01 9.85
N LEU A 145 17.96 15.03 10.72
CA LEU A 145 17.64 13.62 10.52
C LEU A 145 16.45 13.27 11.42
N GLN A 146 15.37 12.80 10.82
CA GLN A 146 14.20 12.30 11.53
C GLN A 146 14.28 10.79 11.67
N LEU A 147 13.92 10.26 12.84
CA LEU A 147 13.78 8.86 13.16
C LEU A 147 12.38 8.64 13.74
N SER A 148 11.60 7.79 13.10
CA SER A 148 10.28 7.36 13.59
C SER A 148 10.44 6.11 14.44
N VAL A 149 10.23 6.23 15.75
CA VAL A 149 10.31 5.11 16.68
C VAL A 149 8.90 4.60 16.95
N SER A 150 8.58 3.38 16.53
CA SER A 150 7.27 2.80 16.72
C SER A 150 7.31 1.28 16.78
N ASP A 151 6.39 0.69 17.54
CA ASP A 151 6.20 -0.77 17.57
C ASP A 151 5.73 -1.35 16.25
N ILE A 152 5.11 -0.54 15.37
CA ILE A 152 4.72 -0.94 14.01
C ILE A 152 5.91 -1.51 13.23
N HIS A 153 7.11 -0.97 13.45
CA HIS A 153 8.34 -1.39 12.79
C HIS A 153 8.86 -2.77 13.22
N LYS A 154 8.15 -3.49 14.11
CA LYS A 154 8.32 -4.95 14.33
C LYS A 154 7.87 -5.75 13.11
N VAL A 155 6.98 -5.20 12.30
CA VAL A 155 6.63 -5.73 10.98
C VAL A 155 7.72 -5.31 10.00
N LYS A 156 8.31 -6.28 9.33
CA LYS A 156 9.35 -6.07 8.30
C LYS A 156 8.88 -6.49 6.92
N HIS A 157 7.78 -7.22 6.86
CA HIS A 157 7.18 -7.72 5.65
C HIS A 157 5.66 -7.59 5.74
N VAL A 158 5.10 -6.85 4.82
CA VAL A 158 3.65 -6.78 4.56
C VAL A 158 3.38 -7.61 3.31
N VAL A 159 2.45 -8.56 3.40
CA VAL A 159 2.01 -9.37 2.27
C VAL A 159 0.50 -9.17 2.10
N VAL A 160 0.10 -8.54 1.01
CA VAL A 160 -1.30 -8.41 0.61
C VAL A 160 -1.63 -9.56 -0.33
N ILE A 161 -2.51 -10.45 0.09
CA ILE A 161 -3.07 -11.52 -0.74
C ILE A 161 -4.43 -11.03 -1.19
N MET A 162 -4.59 -10.80 -2.48
CA MET A 162 -5.84 -10.36 -3.06
C MET A 162 -6.51 -11.54 -3.77
N GLN A 163 -7.73 -11.84 -3.41
CA GLN A 163 -8.62 -12.79 -4.05
C GLN A 163 -9.73 -12.03 -4.77
N GLU A 164 -10.62 -12.75 -5.43
CA GLU A 164 -11.57 -12.15 -6.35
C GLU A 164 -13.01 -12.45 -5.95
N ASN A 165 -13.80 -11.39 -5.99
CA ASN A 165 -15.24 -11.31 -6.14
C ASN A 165 -16.06 -12.09 -5.10
N ARG A 166 -15.99 -11.68 -3.82
CA ARG A 166 -16.85 -12.20 -2.75
C ARG A 166 -17.32 -11.09 -1.81
N SER A 167 -18.58 -11.16 -1.35
CA SER A 167 -19.06 -10.25 -0.31
C SER A 167 -18.73 -10.76 1.09
N PHE A 168 -18.73 -9.85 2.07
CA PHE A 168 -18.54 -10.24 3.47
C PHE A 168 -19.65 -11.17 3.96
N ASP A 169 -20.90 -10.88 3.65
CA ASP A 169 -22.04 -11.69 4.10
C ASP A 169 -22.01 -13.09 3.48
N GLN A 170 -21.51 -13.25 2.28
CA GLN A 170 -21.37 -14.59 1.67
C GLN A 170 -20.42 -15.48 2.46
N TYR A 171 -19.27 -14.96 2.96
CA TYR A 171 -18.26 -15.79 3.63
C TYR A 171 -18.32 -15.75 5.14
N PHE A 172 -18.75 -14.64 5.72
CA PHE A 172 -18.74 -14.42 7.17
C PHE A 172 -20.07 -13.86 7.70
N GLY A 173 -21.13 -13.79 6.89
CA GLY A 173 -22.43 -13.27 7.29
C GLY A 173 -23.08 -14.01 8.48
N THR A 174 -22.62 -15.23 8.76
CA THR A 174 -23.02 -16.03 9.93
C THR A 174 -21.92 -16.18 10.98
N PHE A 175 -20.83 -15.40 10.88
CA PHE A 175 -19.74 -15.46 11.87
C PHE A 175 -20.17 -14.74 13.15
N ARG A 176 -20.21 -15.48 14.26
CA ARG A 176 -20.69 -14.94 15.53
C ARG A 176 -19.81 -13.79 16.04
N GLY A 177 -20.42 -12.64 16.32
CA GLY A 177 -19.75 -11.45 16.80
C GLY A 177 -19.27 -10.50 15.70
N ALA A 178 -19.45 -10.84 14.43
CA ALA A 178 -19.32 -9.93 13.31
C ALA A 178 -20.66 -9.22 13.03
N ASP A 179 -20.62 -8.09 12.35
CA ASP A 179 -21.79 -7.44 11.75
C ASP A 179 -22.20 -8.23 10.50
N GLY A 180 -22.89 -9.34 10.70
CA GLY A 180 -23.34 -10.27 9.67
C GLY A 180 -24.81 -10.14 9.34
N ILE A 181 -25.32 -11.11 8.57
CA ILE A 181 -26.69 -11.11 8.05
C ILE A 181 -27.71 -10.88 9.17
N PRO A 182 -28.59 -9.85 9.08
CA PRO A 182 -29.59 -9.55 10.10
C PRO A 182 -30.49 -10.76 10.39
N GLY A 183 -30.79 -11.00 11.67
CA GLY A 183 -31.63 -12.11 12.14
C GLY A 183 -30.94 -13.48 12.11
N MET A 184 -29.66 -13.58 11.71
CA MET A 184 -28.89 -14.82 11.67
C MET A 184 -27.71 -14.76 12.65
N ALA A 185 -27.27 -15.93 13.14
CA ALA A 185 -26.11 -16.11 14.02
C ALA A 185 -26.09 -15.20 15.29
N GLY A 186 -27.22 -14.67 15.68
CA GLY A 186 -27.35 -13.76 16.81
C GLY A 186 -27.28 -12.28 16.44
N ASN A 187 -27.19 -11.94 15.18
CA ASN A 187 -27.27 -10.56 14.71
C ASN A 187 -28.68 -10.00 14.90
N PRO A 188 -28.82 -8.72 15.29
CA PRO A 188 -30.11 -8.08 15.46
C PRO A 188 -30.86 -7.92 14.14
N GLY A 189 -32.18 -7.75 14.20
CA GLY A 189 -33.05 -7.55 13.04
C GLY A 189 -33.76 -8.81 12.58
N SER A 190 -34.27 -8.78 11.36
CA SER A 190 -34.96 -9.89 10.72
C SER A 190 -34.22 -10.32 9.46
N VAL A 191 -34.28 -11.61 9.13
CA VAL A 191 -33.70 -12.15 7.92
C VAL A 191 -34.24 -11.39 6.71
N PRO A 192 -33.37 -10.80 5.87
CA PRO A 192 -33.80 -10.04 4.71
C PRO A 192 -34.53 -10.92 3.70
N CYS A 193 -35.48 -10.32 2.98
CA CYS A 193 -36.19 -10.91 1.85
C CYS A 193 -35.96 -9.96 0.67
N VAL A 194 -35.00 -10.30 -0.19
CA VAL A 194 -34.60 -9.47 -1.32
C VAL A 194 -35.57 -9.70 -2.48
N PRO A 195 -36.17 -8.63 -3.05
CA PRO A 195 -37.12 -8.79 -4.15
C PRO A 195 -36.57 -9.61 -5.32
N ASP A 196 -37.33 -10.59 -5.71
CA ASP A 196 -37.07 -11.45 -6.87
C ASP A 196 -38.37 -11.69 -7.63
N PRO A 197 -38.62 -10.94 -8.71
CA PRO A 197 -39.83 -11.08 -9.52
C PRO A 197 -39.96 -12.44 -10.24
N GLN A 198 -38.86 -13.18 -10.39
CA GLN A 198 -38.85 -14.49 -11.07
C GLN A 198 -39.06 -15.66 -10.09
N ASN A 199 -38.99 -15.38 -8.78
CA ASN A 199 -39.27 -16.41 -7.77
C ASN A 199 -40.75 -16.80 -7.74
N ALA A 200 -41.04 -18.04 -8.18
CA ALA A 200 -42.39 -18.58 -8.26
C ALA A 200 -43.11 -18.69 -6.89
N ASN A 201 -42.36 -18.60 -5.77
CA ASN A 201 -42.86 -18.86 -4.41
C ASN A 201 -43.10 -17.63 -3.56
N GLY A 202 -43.00 -16.41 -4.08
CA GLY A 202 -43.34 -15.28 -3.24
C GLY A 202 -42.66 -13.95 -3.51
N GLY A 203 -41.97 -13.77 -4.61
CA GLY A 203 -41.45 -12.48 -5.07
C GLY A 203 -40.26 -11.95 -4.28
N CYS A 204 -39.59 -12.75 -3.43
CA CYS A 204 -38.32 -12.41 -2.80
C CYS A 204 -37.50 -13.62 -2.36
N ASP A 205 -36.17 -13.48 -2.36
CA ASP A 205 -35.23 -14.49 -1.89
C ASP A 205 -34.63 -14.13 -0.54
N LYS A 206 -34.45 -15.14 0.28
CA LYS A 206 -33.77 -15.03 1.58
C LYS A 206 -32.37 -15.60 1.48
N PRO A 207 -31.40 -15.09 2.28
CA PRO A 207 -30.11 -15.75 2.41
C PRO A 207 -30.26 -17.22 2.77
N PHE A 208 -29.56 -18.10 2.06
CA PHE A 208 -29.61 -19.56 2.25
C PHE A 208 -28.18 -20.12 2.38
N HIS A 209 -28.05 -21.26 3.06
CA HIS A 209 -26.78 -21.95 3.17
C HIS A 209 -26.45 -22.62 1.82
N ASP A 210 -25.46 -22.04 1.13
CA ASP A 210 -24.96 -22.55 -0.14
C ASP A 210 -23.78 -23.50 0.12
N ARG A 211 -23.92 -24.75 -0.34
CA ARG A 211 -22.86 -25.76 -0.31
C ARG A 211 -22.19 -25.95 -1.66
N SER A 212 -22.57 -25.17 -2.67
CA SER A 212 -21.97 -25.28 -3.99
C SER A 212 -20.51 -24.82 -3.94
N ASP A 213 -19.61 -25.64 -4.47
CA ASP A 213 -18.21 -25.26 -4.66
C ASP A 213 -18.05 -24.23 -5.80
N GLU A 214 -18.98 -24.23 -6.75
CA GLU A 214 -19.07 -23.30 -7.87
C GLU A 214 -20.21 -22.30 -7.61
N ASN A 215 -19.90 -21.02 -7.67
CA ASN A 215 -20.88 -19.95 -7.57
C ASN A 215 -20.80 -19.06 -8.80
N PHE A 216 -21.91 -18.44 -9.21
CA PHE A 216 -21.98 -17.66 -10.44
C PHE A 216 -21.95 -16.15 -10.20
N GLY A 217 -22.30 -15.70 -9.00
CA GLY A 217 -22.29 -14.27 -8.63
C GLY A 217 -23.26 -13.43 -9.46
N GLY A 218 -22.95 -12.14 -9.57
CA GLY A 218 -23.74 -11.18 -10.32
C GLY A 218 -22.89 -10.12 -11.02
N PRO A 219 -23.51 -9.28 -11.86
CA PRO A 219 -22.82 -8.16 -12.48
C PRO A 219 -22.41 -7.14 -11.39
N HIS A 220 -21.17 -6.66 -11.47
CA HIS A 220 -20.58 -5.85 -10.40
C HIS A 220 -19.86 -4.56 -10.88
N THR A 221 -20.36 -3.94 -11.93
CA THR A 221 -19.90 -2.59 -12.32
C THR A 221 -20.35 -1.53 -11.32
N ALA A 222 -19.82 -0.31 -11.43
CA ALA A 222 -20.27 0.83 -10.64
C ALA A 222 -21.79 1.09 -10.74
N ARG A 223 -22.40 0.77 -11.88
CA ARG A 223 -23.85 0.88 -12.09
C ARG A 223 -24.59 -0.22 -11.32
N ASN A 224 -24.08 -1.44 -11.35
CA ASN A 224 -24.69 -2.57 -10.65
C ASN A 224 -24.60 -2.39 -9.14
N SER A 225 -23.46 -1.95 -8.60
CA SER A 225 -23.34 -1.58 -7.18
C SER A 225 -24.39 -0.55 -6.76
N ALA A 226 -24.66 0.46 -7.59
CA ALA A 226 -25.70 1.43 -7.30
C ALA A 226 -27.12 0.82 -7.31
N ALA A 227 -27.37 -0.14 -8.20
CA ALA A 227 -28.63 -0.85 -8.28
C ALA A 227 -28.82 -1.84 -7.13
N ASP A 228 -27.78 -2.59 -6.74
CA ASP A 228 -27.77 -3.51 -5.60
C ASP A 228 -28.07 -2.77 -4.29
N MET A 229 -27.43 -1.62 -4.08
CA MET A 229 -27.70 -0.77 -2.92
C MET A 229 -29.11 -0.18 -2.92
N ASN A 230 -29.71 0.05 -4.07
CA ASN A 230 -31.03 0.65 -4.25
C ASN A 230 -31.28 1.84 -3.31
N CYS A 231 -30.48 2.90 -3.47
CA CYS A 231 -30.52 4.06 -2.60
C CYS A 231 -31.43 5.16 -3.15
N SER A 232 -32.35 5.66 -2.33
CA SER A 232 -33.16 6.83 -2.65
C SER A 232 -32.47 8.12 -2.20
N SER A 233 -32.51 9.16 -3.03
CA SER A 233 -32.07 10.52 -2.67
C SER A 233 -33.24 11.27 -2.02
N HIS A 234 -33.21 11.49 -0.72
CA HIS A 234 -34.18 12.31 -0.01
C HIS A 234 -33.45 13.51 0.62
N ALA A 235 -34.17 14.63 0.80
CA ALA A 235 -33.60 15.87 1.36
C ALA A 235 -33.01 15.73 2.79
N ARG A 236 -33.23 14.63 3.49
CA ARG A 236 -32.74 14.35 4.85
C ARG A 236 -31.67 13.25 4.94
N GLY A 237 -31.15 12.77 3.79
CA GLY A 237 -30.14 11.71 3.74
C GLY A 237 -30.47 10.65 2.70
N ARG A 238 -29.47 9.83 2.39
CA ARG A 238 -29.60 8.71 1.47
C ARG A 238 -30.00 7.47 2.26
N ALA A 239 -31.19 6.93 2.03
CA ALA A 239 -31.59 5.63 2.56
C ALA A 239 -31.36 4.58 1.49
N CYS A 240 -30.55 3.54 1.80
CA CYS A 240 -30.30 2.41 0.92
C CYS A 240 -31.06 1.20 1.43
N ARG A 241 -31.71 0.46 0.54
CA ARG A 241 -32.50 -0.72 0.88
C ARG A 241 -31.69 -2.00 0.83
N MET A 242 -30.52 -2.00 0.17
CA MET A 242 -29.63 -3.15 -0.03
C MET A 242 -30.41 -4.37 -0.58
N ASN A 243 -31.18 -4.19 -1.62
CA ASN A 243 -32.15 -5.18 -2.08
C ASN A 243 -32.27 -5.31 -3.60
N GLY A 244 -31.24 -4.93 -4.35
CA GLY A 244 -31.23 -5.06 -5.80
C GLY A 244 -30.53 -6.32 -6.33
N PHE A 245 -29.84 -7.07 -5.48
CA PHE A 245 -28.93 -8.17 -5.85
C PHE A 245 -29.57 -9.25 -6.72
N ALA A 246 -30.71 -9.82 -6.32
CA ALA A 246 -31.40 -10.86 -7.08
C ALA A 246 -31.77 -10.37 -8.47
N ILE A 247 -32.42 -9.22 -8.56
CA ILE A 247 -32.82 -8.61 -9.85
C ILE A 247 -31.61 -8.35 -10.76
N GLN A 248 -30.49 -7.86 -10.19
CA GLN A 248 -29.28 -7.61 -10.97
C GLN A 248 -28.64 -8.91 -11.48
N SER A 249 -28.57 -9.92 -10.65
CA SER A 249 -28.08 -11.25 -11.03
C SER A 249 -28.89 -11.83 -12.19
N GLU A 250 -30.18 -11.89 -12.07
CA GLU A 250 -31.08 -12.44 -13.09
C GLU A 250 -31.02 -11.68 -14.43
N ASN A 251 -30.92 -10.34 -14.38
CA ASN A 251 -30.81 -9.52 -15.58
C ASN A 251 -29.42 -9.55 -16.23
N GLY A 252 -28.38 -9.92 -15.47
CA GLY A 252 -26.99 -9.92 -15.91
C GLY A 252 -26.51 -11.23 -16.52
N MET A 253 -27.17 -12.33 -16.20
CA MET A 253 -26.70 -13.68 -16.58
C MET A 253 -27.04 -14.04 -18.03
N ARG A 254 -26.23 -13.55 -18.96
CA ARG A 254 -26.28 -13.97 -20.37
C ARG A 254 -24.92 -14.50 -20.78
N CYS A 255 -24.78 -15.83 -20.76
CA CYS A 255 -23.57 -16.48 -21.23
C CYS A 255 -23.48 -16.50 -22.75
N ALA A 256 -22.38 -16.01 -23.32
CA ALA A 256 -22.07 -16.31 -24.73
C ALA A 256 -21.50 -17.70 -24.83
N THR A 257 -21.96 -18.44 -25.84
CA THR A 257 -21.49 -19.81 -26.15
C THR A 257 -19.99 -19.89 -26.44
N THR A 258 -19.33 -18.78 -26.64
CA THR A 258 -17.89 -18.67 -26.96
C THR A 258 -17.00 -18.43 -25.75
N ASN A 259 -17.54 -18.15 -24.56
CA ASN A 259 -16.74 -17.95 -23.36
C ASN A 259 -16.67 -19.24 -22.52
N PRO A 260 -15.52 -19.95 -22.49
CA PRO A 260 -15.40 -21.22 -21.76
C PRO A 260 -15.49 -21.04 -20.23
N LEU A 261 -15.44 -19.83 -19.72
CA LEU A 261 -15.55 -19.51 -18.29
C LEU A 261 -16.99 -19.12 -17.90
N CYS A 262 -17.89 -19.01 -18.86
CA CYS A 262 -19.28 -18.69 -18.60
C CYS A 262 -20.10 -19.96 -18.49
N SER A 263 -20.68 -20.21 -17.35
CA SER A 263 -21.68 -21.26 -17.14
C SER A 263 -23.02 -20.60 -16.81
N PRO A 264 -24.11 -20.98 -17.45
CA PRO A 264 -25.43 -20.48 -17.08
C PRO A 264 -25.77 -20.95 -15.67
N CYS A 265 -26.39 -20.09 -14.88
CA CYS A 265 -26.92 -20.45 -13.59
C CYS A 265 -27.80 -21.71 -13.74
N GLN A 266 -27.46 -22.77 -13.04
CA GLN A 266 -28.29 -23.94 -12.96
C GLN A 266 -29.32 -23.72 -11.84
N VAL A 267 -30.58 -23.63 -12.23
CA VAL A 267 -31.69 -23.63 -11.27
C VAL A 267 -31.65 -24.97 -10.54
N THR A 268 -31.22 -24.96 -9.27
CA THR A 268 -31.43 -26.11 -8.38
C THR A 268 -32.88 -26.10 -7.86
N ALA A 269 -33.45 -27.25 -7.61
CA ALA A 269 -34.85 -27.34 -7.14
C ALA A 269 -35.10 -26.63 -5.80
N GLU A 270 -34.03 -26.25 -5.07
CA GLU A 270 -34.13 -25.66 -3.75
C GLU A 270 -33.89 -24.13 -3.70
N SER A 271 -33.16 -23.55 -4.67
CA SER A 271 -32.71 -22.18 -4.59
C SER A 271 -33.13 -21.28 -5.74
N GLY A 272 -33.49 -21.82 -6.90
CA GLY A 272 -33.55 -20.95 -8.08
C GLY A 272 -32.20 -20.26 -8.35
N CYS A 273 -31.98 -19.62 -9.47
CA CYS A 273 -31.08 -18.51 -9.52
C CYS A 273 -31.81 -17.31 -8.86
N PRO A 274 -31.18 -16.59 -7.95
CA PRO A 274 -29.77 -16.29 -7.90
C PRO A 274 -29.00 -16.84 -6.70
N ASP A 275 -27.89 -17.48 -6.93
CA ASP A 275 -26.95 -17.90 -5.90
C ASP A 275 -26.27 -16.72 -5.16
N VAL A 276 -26.44 -15.51 -5.65
CA VAL A 276 -25.97 -14.28 -4.98
C VAL A 276 -26.49 -14.10 -3.56
N MET A 277 -27.59 -14.80 -3.19
CA MET A 277 -28.13 -14.81 -1.83
C MET A 277 -27.55 -15.95 -0.98
N GLY A 278 -26.68 -16.80 -1.55
CA GLY A 278 -26.04 -17.90 -0.84
C GLY A 278 -24.95 -17.43 0.11
N TYR A 279 -24.85 -18.09 1.28
CA TYR A 279 -23.73 -17.88 2.22
C TYR A 279 -23.04 -19.20 2.56
N HIS A 280 -21.73 -19.13 2.80
CA HIS A 280 -20.92 -20.25 3.26
C HIS A 280 -20.73 -20.21 4.77
N THR A 281 -20.49 -21.37 5.38
CA THR A 281 -20.24 -21.54 6.81
C THR A 281 -18.81 -22.04 7.08
N SER A 282 -18.51 -22.26 8.36
CA SER A 282 -17.25 -22.91 8.76
C SER A 282 -17.10 -24.35 8.26
N ALA A 283 -18.16 -24.99 7.81
CA ALA A 283 -18.12 -26.33 7.25
C ALA A 283 -17.68 -26.30 5.77
N ASP A 284 -18.00 -25.23 5.06
CA ASP A 284 -17.71 -25.07 3.64
C ASP A 284 -16.31 -24.47 3.41
N ILE A 285 -15.96 -23.46 4.20
CA ILE A 285 -14.68 -22.74 4.12
C ILE A 285 -13.90 -22.75 5.45
N PRO A 286 -13.57 -23.96 5.97
CA PRO A 286 -13.07 -24.12 7.34
C PRO A 286 -11.75 -23.40 7.61
N ASN A 287 -10.85 -23.27 6.63
CA ASN A 287 -9.56 -22.60 6.86
C ASN A 287 -9.73 -21.09 7.00
N TYR A 288 -10.58 -20.45 6.20
CA TYR A 288 -10.87 -19.02 6.36
C TYR A 288 -11.48 -18.72 7.73
N TRP A 289 -12.44 -19.55 8.18
CA TRP A 289 -13.02 -19.41 9.52
C TRP A 289 -12.01 -19.68 10.65
N ARG A 290 -11.05 -20.59 10.45
CA ARG A 290 -9.95 -20.81 11.40
C ARG A 290 -9.01 -19.62 11.49
N TYR A 291 -8.69 -18.98 10.36
CA TYR A 291 -7.91 -17.75 10.35
C TYR A 291 -8.67 -16.61 11.06
N ALA A 292 -9.95 -16.42 10.78
CA ALA A 292 -10.80 -15.42 11.46
C ALA A 292 -10.85 -15.64 12.98
N ARG A 293 -11.03 -16.88 13.43
CA ARG A 293 -11.04 -17.24 14.88
C ARG A 293 -9.65 -17.15 15.52
N GLY A 294 -8.61 -17.34 14.75
CA GLY A 294 -7.23 -17.33 15.24
C GLY A 294 -6.56 -15.98 15.23
N TYR A 295 -6.99 -15.09 14.35
CA TYR A 295 -6.37 -13.80 14.09
C TYR A 295 -7.44 -12.70 14.12
N VAL A 296 -7.42 -11.76 13.19
CA VAL A 296 -8.39 -10.65 13.11
C VAL A 296 -9.27 -10.81 11.89
N LEU A 297 -10.58 -10.73 12.10
CA LEU A 297 -11.58 -10.59 11.06
C LEU A 297 -12.00 -9.10 10.99
N GLN A 298 -11.95 -8.51 9.81
CA GLN A 298 -12.30 -7.10 9.57
C GLN A 298 -13.70 -7.05 8.95
N ASP A 299 -14.74 -6.92 9.77
CA ASP A 299 -16.12 -7.05 9.33
C ASP A 299 -16.72 -5.79 8.67
N HIS A 300 -16.01 -4.69 8.73
CA HIS A 300 -16.32 -3.46 8.01
C HIS A 300 -15.22 -3.09 7.00
N MET A 301 -14.66 -4.09 6.32
CA MET A 301 -13.80 -3.87 5.17
C MET A 301 -14.66 -3.62 3.94
N PHE A 302 -14.58 -2.41 3.42
CA PHE A 302 -15.27 -2.00 2.21
C PHE A 302 -14.32 -1.98 1.03
N GLU A 303 -14.78 -2.44 -0.12
CA GLU A 303 -14.09 -2.17 -1.38
C GLU A 303 -13.80 -0.66 -1.50
N GLN A 304 -12.62 -0.28 -1.99
CA GLN A 304 -12.22 1.15 -2.03
C GLN A 304 -13.10 1.98 -2.95
N VAL A 305 -13.76 1.35 -3.89
CA VAL A 305 -14.56 2.03 -4.91
C VAL A 305 -15.74 1.15 -5.33
N ARG A 306 -16.84 1.76 -5.66
CA ARG A 306 -18.04 1.05 -6.14
C ARG A 306 -17.83 0.62 -7.59
N SER A 307 -17.09 -0.44 -7.83
CA SER A 307 -16.79 -0.85 -9.20
C SER A 307 -16.30 -2.30 -9.25
N TRP A 308 -15.79 -2.72 -10.36
CA TRP A 308 -15.27 -4.03 -10.68
C TRP A 308 -13.74 -4.08 -10.53
N SER A 309 -13.15 -5.24 -10.76
CA SER A 309 -11.75 -5.54 -10.43
C SER A 309 -10.72 -4.54 -10.93
N LEU A 310 -10.80 -4.01 -12.17
CA LEU A 310 -9.76 -3.08 -12.63
C LEU A 310 -9.71 -1.79 -11.82
N PRO A 311 -10.82 -1.05 -11.60
CA PRO A 311 -10.80 0.09 -10.67
C PRO A 311 -10.35 -0.31 -9.27
N ALA A 312 -10.77 -1.47 -8.72
CA ALA A 312 -10.35 -1.94 -7.41
C ALA A 312 -8.83 -2.14 -7.33
N HIS A 313 -8.21 -2.81 -8.31
CA HIS A 313 -6.76 -2.98 -8.38
C HIS A 313 -6.00 -1.67 -8.60
N LEU A 314 -6.55 -0.70 -9.34
CA LEU A 314 -5.95 0.63 -9.46
C LEU A 314 -6.00 1.39 -8.13
N PHE A 315 -7.13 1.34 -7.42
CA PHE A 315 -7.25 1.95 -6.10
C PHE A 315 -6.33 1.28 -5.07
N MET A 316 -6.21 -0.05 -5.07
CA MET A 316 -5.28 -0.77 -4.20
C MET A 316 -3.84 -0.26 -4.31
N LEU A 317 -3.43 0.13 -5.51
CA LEU A 317 -2.05 0.55 -5.78
C LEU A 317 -1.85 2.06 -5.74
N SER A 318 -2.90 2.84 -6.01
CA SER A 318 -2.75 4.29 -6.20
C SER A 318 -3.86 5.13 -5.57
N GLU A 319 -4.82 4.49 -4.87
CA GLU A 319 -6.00 5.12 -4.27
C GLU A 319 -6.83 5.96 -5.25
N TRP A 320 -6.67 5.68 -6.52
CA TRP A 320 -7.35 6.37 -7.58
C TRP A 320 -7.52 5.51 -8.84
N SER A 321 -8.66 5.69 -9.52
CA SER A 321 -8.93 5.21 -10.86
C SER A 321 -9.35 6.39 -11.70
N ALA A 322 -8.69 6.64 -12.83
CA ALA A 322 -8.87 7.83 -13.65
C ALA A 322 -8.84 7.54 -15.13
N LYS A 323 -9.54 8.37 -15.90
CA LYS A 323 -9.43 8.48 -17.35
C LYS A 323 -8.80 9.81 -17.71
N CYS A 324 -7.73 9.80 -18.49
CA CYS A 324 -6.97 10.98 -18.91
C CYS A 324 -7.25 11.29 -20.38
N SER A 325 -7.42 12.56 -20.72
CA SER A 325 -7.54 13.00 -22.13
C SER A 325 -6.16 13.03 -22.81
N ASP A 326 -5.09 13.29 -22.06
CA ASP A 326 -3.70 13.11 -22.47
C ASP A 326 -2.99 12.20 -21.46
N GLN A 327 -2.54 11.03 -21.91
CA GLN A 327 -1.83 10.04 -21.08
C GLN A 327 -0.42 10.47 -20.66
N ARG A 328 0.06 11.63 -21.04
CA ARG A 328 1.33 12.23 -20.60
C ARG A 328 1.14 13.31 -19.54
N ASP A 329 -0.08 13.83 -19.41
CA ASP A 329 -0.42 14.89 -18.49
C ASP A 329 -1.35 14.38 -17.37
N PRO A 330 -0.83 14.17 -16.14
CA PRO A 330 -1.66 13.75 -15.00
C PRO A 330 -2.80 14.71 -14.68
N PHE A 331 -2.65 16.02 -14.99
CA PHE A 331 -3.72 17.00 -14.75
C PHE A 331 -4.88 16.89 -15.74
N SER A 332 -4.70 16.19 -16.85
CA SER A 332 -5.79 15.91 -17.80
C SER A 332 -6.75 14.82 -17.30
N CYS A 333 -6.41 14.14 -16.20
CA CYS A 333 -7.11 12.99 -15.68
C CYS A 333 -8.37 13.40 -14.88
N ARG A 334 -9.40 12.56 -14.93
CA ARG A 334 -10.64 12.68 -14.14
C ARG A 334 -10.93 11.34 -13.51
N SER A 335 -11.47 11.33 -12.27
CA SER A 335 -11.97 10.10 -11.64
C SER A 335 -12.95 9.37 -12.56
N TYR A 336 -12.70 8.11 -12.78
CA TYR A 336 -13.50 7.26 -13.64
C TYR A 336 -13.59 5.86 -13.06
N LEU A 337 -14.80 5.30 -12.99
CA LEU A 337 -15.06 4.01 -12.34
C LEU A 337 -15.41 2.89 -13.33
N GLY A 338 -15.47 3.20 -14.61
CA GLY A 338 -15.74 2.26 -15.67
C GLY A 338 -14.69 2.37 -16.77
N TYR A 339 -14.17 1.26 -17.22
CA TYR A 339 -13.33 1.14 -18.40
C TYR A 339 -14.06 0.24 -19.40
N GLY A 340 -14.10 0.63 -20.65
CA GLY A 340 -14.78 -0.16 -21.68
C GLY A 340 -14.14 -1.55 -21.87
N ASN A 341 -14.92 -2.48 -22.40
CA ASN A 341 -14.66 -3.91 -22.62
C ASN A 341 -13.41 -4.24 -23.47
N ARG A 342 -12.30 -3.54 -23.31
CA ARG A 342 -11.10 -3.82 -24.10
C ARG A 342 -9.92 -4.17 -23.22
N PRO A 343 -9.11 -5.16 -23.66
CA PRO A 343 -7.82 -5.41 -23.05
C PRO A 343 -7.04 -4.11 -22.94
N MET A 344 -6.37 -3.93 -21.84
CA MET A 344 -5.60 -2.74 -21.46
C MET A 344 -4.40 -2.45 -22.37
N GLY A 345 -4.30 -3.10 -23.52
CA GLY A 345 -3.22 -2.92 -24.48
C GLY A 345 -3.06 -1.45 -24.87
N GLY A 346 -1.96 -0.84 -24.38
CA GLY A 346 -1.64 0.57 -24.65
C GLY A 346 -2.15 1.59 -23.65
N ALA A 347 -2.96 1.21 -22.65
CA ALA A 347 -3.32 2.11 -21.55
C ALA A 347 -2.08 2.55 -20.77
N LYS A 348 -2.01 3.84 -20.42
CA LYS A 348 -0.96 4.41 -19.59
C LYS A 348 -1.59 5.18 -18.44
N TYR A 349 -1.05 4.94 -17.24
CA TYR A 349 -1.48 5.60 -16.02
C TYR A 349 -0.40 6.62 -15.61
N PRO A 350 -0.62 7.93 -15.87
CA PRO A 350 0.41 8.93 -15.62
C PRO A 350 0.48 9.41 -14.17
N TRP A 351 -0.51 9.10 -13.34
CA TRP A 351 -0.52 9.48 -11.93
C TRP A 351 0.36 8.55 -11.08
N THR A 352 0.60 8.93 -9.84
CA THR A 352 1.48 8.22 -8.90
C THR A 352 0.80 7.00 -8.28
N ASP A 353 1.52 5.91 -8.15
CA ASP A 353 1.17 4.75 -7.34
C ASP A 353 2.11 4.58 -6.13
N ILE A 354 1.76 3.69 -5.20
CA ILE A 354 2.55 3.47 -3.98
C ILE A 354 3.95 2.91 -4.27
N THR A 355 4.13 2.19 -5.40
CA THR A 355 5.44 1.62 -5.75
C THR A 355 6.47 2.70 -6.08
N TYR A 356 6.04 3.84 -6.61
CA TYR A 356 6.89 5.01 -6.78
C TYR A 356 7.44 5.51 -5.43
N MET A 357 6.59 5.62 -4.42
CA MET A 357 7.01 6.09 -3.10
C MET A 357 7.96 5.10 -2.41
N LEU A 358 7.67 3.80 -2.53
CA LEU A 358 8.53 2.72 -2.03
C LEU A 358 9.91 2.77 -2.71
N HIS A 359 9.93 2.87 -4.03
CA HIS A 359 11.17 2.97 -4.82
C HIS A 359 12.02 4.18 -4.43
N ARG A 360 11.41 5.36 -4.37
CA ARG A 360 12.08 6.61 -3.96
C ARG A 360 12.64 6.53 -2.54
N SER A 361 12.02 5.76 -1.68
CA SER A 361 12.44 5.52 -0.29
C SER A 361 13.39 4.32 -0.15
N ARG A 362 13.71 3.61 -1.25
CA ARG A 362 14.53 2.39 -1.26
C ARG A 362 13.93 1.27 -0.38
N VAL A 363 12.62 1.23 -0.30
CA VAL A 363 11.86 0.14 0.32
C VAL A 363 11.64 -0.93 -0.75
N SER A 364 12.03 -2.15 -0.46
CA SER A 364 11.88 -3.25 -1.40
C SER A 364 10.43 -3.67 -1.54
N TRP A 365 9.99 -3.94 -2.77
CA TRP A 365 8.65 -4.43 -3.03
C TRP A 365 8.63 -5.45 -4.15
N ALA A 366 7.57 -6.24 -4.24
CA ALA A 366 7.29 -7.09 -5.39
C ALA A 366 5.77 -7.31 -5.55
N TYR A 367 5.36 -7.44 -6.81
CA TYR A 367 4.01 -7.80 -7.21
C TYR A 367 4.07 -9.18 -7.87
N TYR A 368 3.49 -10.19 -7.24
CA TYR A 368 3.60 -11.58 -7.65
C TYR A 368 2.34 -12.05 -8.33
N LEU A 369 2.47 -12.57 -9.54
CA LEU A 369 1.37 -13.04 -10.35
C LEU A 369 1.41 -14.55 -10.53
N PHE A 370 0.28 -15.21 -10.32
CA PHE A 370 0.14 -16.59 -10.71
C PHE A 370 -0.14 -16.65 -12.22
N LYS A 371 0.77 -17.29 -12.95
CA LYS A 371 0.64 -17.47 -14.40
C LYS A 371 -0.68 -18.19 -14.74
N GLY A 372 -1.41 -17.69 -15.72
CA GLY A 372 -2.67 -18.26 -16.15
C GLY A 372 -3.45 -17.24 -17.00
N ILE A 373 -4.73 -17.19 -16.77
CA ILE A 373 -5.65 -16.24 -17.40
C ILE A 373 -6.41 -15.46 -16.32
N GLU A 374 -6.89 -14.30 -16.67
CA GLU A 374 -7.86 -13.51 -15.92
C GLU A 374 -9.16 -13.42 -16.74
N PRO A 375 -10.34 -13.53 -16.09
CA PRO A 375 -11.59 -13.66 -16.81
C PRO A 375 -12.34 -12.36 -17.02
N ASP A 376 -11.97 -11.31 -16.28
CA ASP A 376 -12.85 -10.21 -15.99
C ASP A 376 -12.97 -9.16 -17.10
N CYS A 377 -14.09 -8.47 -17.14
CA CYS A 377 -14.34 -7.29 -17.95
C CYS A 377 -15.42 -6.42 -17.30
N GLU A 378 -15.47 -5.14 -17.69
CA GLU A 378 -16.38 -4.15 -17.10
C GLU A 378 -17.84 -4.61 -17.01
N ALA A 379 -18.31 -5.34 -17.98
CA ALA A 379 -19.71 -5.78 -18.00
C ALA A 379 -20.00 -6.92 -17.04
N ASN A 380 -19.02 -7.64 -16.59
CA ASN A 380 -19.06 -8.92 -15.87
C ASN A 380 -20.24 -9.83 -16.21
N THR A 381 -20.73 -9.68 -17.42
CA THR A 381 -21.75 -10.57 -17.97
C THR A 381 -21.11 -11.87 -18.45
N GLN A 382 -19.78 -12.00 -18.33
CA GLN A 382 -18.95 -13.08 -18.85
C GLN A 382 -19.20 -13.37 -20.34
N VAL A 383 -20.12 -12.63 -20.92
CA VAL A 383 -20.71 -12.88 -22.24
C VAL A 383 -19.77 -12.47 -23.35
N ASN A 384 -19.03 -11.36 -23.16
CA ASN A 384 -18.22 -10.72 -24.19
C ASN A 384 -16.73 -10.63 -23.86
N CYS A 385 -16.32 -11.08 -22.68
CA CYS A 385 -14.94 -11.04 -22.24
C CYS A 385 -14.17 -12.26 -22.74
N GLN A 386 -13.12 -12.01 -23.47
CA GLN A 386 -12.16 -13.06 -23.81
C GLN A 386 -11.13 -13.18 -22.70
N PRO A 387 -10.84 -14.38 -22.20
CA PRO A 387 -9.80 -14.57 -21.20
C PRO A 387 -8.46 -14.01 -21.68
N VAL A 388 -7.81 -13.21 -20.84
CA VAL A 388 -6.52 -12.59 -21.13
C VAL A 388 -5.41 -13.35 -20.41
N LYS A 389 -4.29 -13.60 -21.11
CA LYS A 389 -3.12 -14.21 -20.48
C LYS A 389 -2.51 -13.24 -19.46
N GLN A 390 -2.39 -13.71 -18.23
CA GLN A 390 -1.75 -12.99 -17.15
C GLN A 390 -0.25 -13.30 -17.11
N GLY A 391 0.56 -12.26 -16.99
CA GLY A 391 2.01 -12.39 -16.88
C GLY A 391 2.70 -11.13 -16.39
N PRO A 392 3.88 -11.25 -15.78
CA PRO A 392 4.55 -10.12 -15.10
C PRO A 392 4.79 -8.89 -15.97
N GLN A 393 4.98 -9.07 -17.29
CA GLN A 393 5.29 -7.97 -18.21
C GLN A 393 4.06 -7.50 -19.01
N THR A 394 2.92 -8.17 -18.83
CA THR A 394 1.70 -7.89 -19.60
C THR A 394 0.76 -7.06 -18.75
N PRO A 395 0.43 -5.81 -19.16
CA PRO A 395 -0.62 -5.06 -18.50
C PRO A 395 -1.96 -5.78 -18.63
N SER A 396 -2.68 -5.89 -17.54
CA SER A 396 -3.99 -6.53 -17.50
C SER A 396 -4.82 -5.94 -16.37
N ILE A 397 -6.06 -6.38 -16.21
CA ILE A 397 -6.96 -5.85 -15.17
C ILE A 397 -6.45 -6.16 -13.77
N TRP A 398 -5.91 -7.35 -13.55
CA TRP A 398 -5.30 -7.73 -12.28
C TRP A 398 -3.82 -7.35 -12.17
N ASN A 399 -3.19 -6.89 -13.25
CA ASN A 399 -1.81 -6.41 -13.28
C ASN A 399 -1.70 -5.03 -13.95
N PRO A 400 -2.16 -3.95 -13.33
CA PRO A 400 -2.10 -2.61 -13.93
C PRO A 400 -0.70 -1.98 -13.88
N LEU A 401 0.22 -2.48 -13.03
CA LEU A 401 1.55 -1.89 -12.81
C LEU A 401 2.38 -1.66 -14.07
N PRO A 402 2.44 -2.58 -15.07
CA PRO A 402 3.22 -2.34 -16.28
C PRO A 402 2.71 -1.16 -17.13
N SER A 403 1.52 -0.62 -16.85
CA SER A 403 0.95 0.56 -17.50
C SER A 403 1.23 1.88 -16.76
N PHE A 404 1.68 1.85 -15.51
CA PHE A 404 2.06 3.06 -14.80
C PHE A 404 3.34 3.68 -15.36
N THR A 405 3.31 4.99 -15.60
CA THR A 405 4.45 5.69 -16.23
C THR A 405 5.68 5.72 -15.34
N ASP A 406 5.54 5.83 -14.03
CA ASP A 406 6.62 5.78 -13.05
C ASP A 406 7.26 4.39 -12.97
N VAL A 407 6.46 3.32 -12.98
CA VAL A 407 6.95 1.93 -13.04
C VAL A 407 7.83 1.71 -14.28
N ILE A 408 7.43 2.31 -15.41
CA ILE A 408 8.19 2.23 -16.67
C ILE A 408 9.48 3.07 -16.59
N GLN A 409 9.37 4.33 -16.17
CA GLN A 409 10.47 5.30 -16.12
C GLN A 409 11.56 4.90 -15.12
N ASP A 410 11.17 4.37 -13.97
CA ASP A 410 12.08 3.94 -12.91
C ASP A 410 12.56 2.48 -13.08
N ARG A 411 12.19 1.82 -14.20
CA ARG A 411 12.56 0.42 -14.53
C ARG A 411 12.09 -0.58 -13.47
N GLN A 412 10.96 -0.32 -12.85
CA GLN A 412 10.41 -1.14 -11.76
C GLN A 412 9.65 -2.38 -12.25
N LYS A 413 9.43 -2.56 -13.56
CA LYS A 413 8.79 -3.78 -14.11
C LYS A 413 9.47 -5.09 -13.69
N ARG A 414 10.75 -5.05 -13.32
CA ARG A 414 11.52 -6.20 -12.78
C ARG A 414 11.00 -6.67 -11.41
N ASP A 415 10.27 -5.83 -10.70
CA ASP A 415 9.70 -6.12 -9.39
C ASP A 415 8.28 -6.71 -9.50
N VAL A 416 7.71 -6.74 -10.72
CA VAL A 416 6.56 -7.58 -11.07
C VAL A 416 7.09 -8.97 -11.45
N LYS A 417 6.73 -9.99 -10.67
CA LYS A 417 7.37 -11.32 -10.69
C LYS A 417 6.34 -12.44 -10.79
N SER A 418 6.81 -13.64 -11.12
CA SER A 418 5.95 -14.83 -11.06
C SER A 418 5.73 -15.30 -9.62
N LEU A 419 4.64 -16.02 -9.38
CA LEU A 419 4.34 -16.62 -8.08
C LEU A 419 5.46 -17.58 -7.59
N ASN A 420 6.17 -18.26 -8.49
CA ASN A 420 7.29 -19.10 -8.09
C ASN A 420 8.41 -18.31 -7.39
N ALA A 421 8.61 -17.05 -7.80
CA ALA A 421 9.56 -16.16 -7.12
C ALA A 421 9.11 -15.78 -5.70
N PHE A 422 7.79 -15.68 -5.45
CA PHE A 422 7.25 -15.51 -4.11
C PHE A 422 7.58 -16.70 -3.21
N PHE A 423 7.28 -17.93 -3.65
CA PHE A 423 7.60 -19.13 -2.88
C PHE A 423 9.10 -19.25 -2.59
N SER A 424 9.95 -18.92 -3.56
CA SER A 424 11.41 -18.92 -3.37
C SER A 424 11.83 -17.88 -2.35
N ALA A 425 11.33 -16.65 -2.43
CA ALA A 425 11.64 -15.58 -1.50
C ALA A 425 11.15 -15.89 -0.08
N ALA A 426 9.94 -16.43 0.06
CA ALA A 426 9.40 -16.83 1.35
C ALA A 426 10.28 -17.91 2.01
N ARG A 427 10.58 -19.00 1.30
CA ARG A 427 11.39 -20.10 1.84
C ARG A 427 12.81 -19.68 2.22
N SER A 428 13.42 -18.79 1.46
CA SER A 428 14.77 -18.28 1.72
C SER A 428 14.82 -17.16 2.76
N GLY A 429 13.66 -16.67 3.24
CA GLY A 429 13.59 -15.53 4.15
C GLY A 429 13.98 -14.19 3.51
N THR A 430 13.82 -14.07 2.19
CA THR A 430 14.17 -12.86 1.43
C THR A 430 12.95 -12.15 0.84
N LEU A 431 11.79 -12.30 1.50
CA LEU A 431 10.60 -11.51 1.14
C LEU A 431 10.94 -10.02 1.14
N PRO A 432 10.44 -9.24 0.17
CA PRO A 432 10.58 -7.79 0.22
C PRO A 432 9.77 -7.20 1.39
N ALA A 433 9.97 -5.91 1.65
CA ALA A 433 9.22 -5.21 2.67
C ALA A 433 7.72 -5.20 2.36
N VAL A 434 7.36 -5.03 1.08
CA VAL A 434 5.95 -5.06 0.65
C VAL A 434 5.78 -6.05 -0.51
N SER A 435 4.79 -6.91 -0.41
CA SER A 435 4.44 -7.90 -1.42
C SER A 435 2.95 -7.87 -1.71
N TRP A 436 2.56 -7.89 -2.96
CA TRP A 436 1.20 -8.20 -3.41
C TRP A 436 1.22 -9.55 -4.09
N VAL A 437 0.22 -10.39 -3.82
CA VAL A 437 0.11 -11.74 -4.41
C VAL A 437 -1.26 -11.88 -5.05
N ILE A 438 -1.26 -12.06 -6.35
CA ILE A 438 -2.45 -12.06 -7.21
C ILE A 438 -2.63 -13.46 -7.82
N PRO A 439 -3.84 -14.03 -7.74
CA PRO A 439 -4.18 -15.34 -8.28
C PRO A 439 -4.24 -15.32 -9.81
N ASN A 440 -4.46 -16.49 -10.41
CA ASN A 440 -5.07 -16.62 -11.72
C ASN A 440 -6.53 -17.05 -11.56
N VAL A 441 -7.30 -17.08 -12.64
CA VAL A 441 -8.72 -17.40 -12.58
C VAL A 441 -9.01 -18.71 -11.84
N SER A 442 -8.21 -19.77 -12.04
CA SER A 442 -8.52 -21.10 -11.50
C SER A 442 -8.44 -21.22 -9.97
N VAL A 443 -7.83 -20.25 -9.29
CA VAL A 443 -7.65 -20.25 -7.84
C VAL A 443 -8.05 -18.91 -7.20
N SER A 444 -8.70 -18.03 -7.98
CA SER A 444 -9.08 -16.70 -7.54
C SER A 444 -10.38 -16.63 -6.75
N GLU A 445 -11.21 -17.65 -6.89
CA GLU A 445 -12.62 -17.66 -6.44
C GLU A 445 -13.54 -16.73 -7.25
N HIS A 446 -13.01 -16.00 -8.24
CA HIS A 446 -13.85 -15.27 -9.20
C HIS A 446 -14.89 -16.22 -9.81
N PRO A 447 -16.18 -15.92 -9.70
CA PRO A 447 -17.21 -16.76 -10.32
C PRO A 447 -16.95 -17.06 -11.80
N PRO A 448 -17.07 -18.30 -12.28
CA PRO A 448 -17.52 -19.52 -11.57
C PRO A 448 -16.38 -20.39 -11.02
N SER A 449 -15.23 -19.82 -10.69
CA SER A 449 -14.09 -20.59 -10.14
C SER A 449 -14.41 -21.16 -8.75
N LEU A 450 -13.89 -22.37 -8.50
CA LEU A 450 -14.21 -23.12 -7.30
C LEU A 450 -13.67 -22.47 -6.03
N VAL A 451 -14.52 -22.30 -5.02
CA VAL A 451 -14.19 -21.79 -3.69
C VAL A 451 -13.11 -22.64 -3.01
N SER A 452 -13.21 -23.96 -3.12
CA SER A 452 -12.24 -24.90 -2.56
C SER A 452 -10.83 -24.72 -3.11
N LYS A 453 -10.69 -24.42 -4.40
CA LYS A 453 -9.39 -24.17 -5.03
C LYS A 453 -8.76 -22.88 -4.54
N GLY A 454 -9.54 -21.82 -4.37
CA GLY A 454 -9.06 -20.57 -3.79
C GLY A 454 -8.63 -20.76 -2.34
N GLN A 455 -9.45 -21.41 -1.51
CA GLN A 455 -9.10 -21.73 -0.13
C GLN A 455 -7.79 -22.55 -0.05
N THR A 456 -7.63 -23.54 -0.92
CA THR A 456 -6.41 -24.36 -1.02
C THR A 456 -5.19 -23.49 -1.36
N TYR A 457 -5.32 -22.65 -2.37
CA TYR A 457 -4.28 -21.73 -2.82
C TYR A 457 -3.85 -20.76 -1.70
N VAL A 458 -4.80 -20.06 -1.11
CA VAL A 458 -4.54 -19.09 -0.03
C VAL A 458 -3.91 -19.77 1.18
N THR A 459 -4.41 -20.96 1.57
CA THR A 459 -3.82 -21.73 2.68
C THR A 459 -2.36 -22.10 2.38
N GLY A 460 -2.06 -22.50 1.14
CA GLY A 460 -0.69 -22.80 0.71
C GLY A 460 0.25 -21.60 0.80
N LEU A 461 -0.21 -20.42 0.43
CA LEU A 461 0.54 -19.16 0.56
C LEU A 461 0.83 -18.83 2.03
N ILE A 462 -0.21 -18.84 2.87
CA ILE A 462 -0.11 -18.51 4.29
C ILE A 462 0.81 -19.51 5.02
N ASN A 463 0.64 -20.81 4.77
CA ASN A 463 1.50 -21.84 5.33
C ASN A 463 2.98 -21.63 4.94
N THR A 464 3.23 -21.27 3.68
CA THR A 464 4.61 -21.01 3.22
C THR A 464 5.22 -19.82 3.95
N ILE A 465 4.48 -18.75 4.17
CA ILE A 465 4.95 -17.61 4.97
C ILE A 465 5.17 -18.01 6.42
N MET A 466 4.23 -18.71 7.01
CA MET A 466 4.31 -19.15 8.41
C MET A 466 5.49 -20.09 8.69
N GLN A 467 5.86 -20.93 7.73
CA GLN A 467 7.02 -21.82 7.80
C GLN A 467 8.34 -21.11 7.49
N SER A 468 8.30 -19.87 7.02
CA SER A 468 9.50 -19.12 6.65
C SER A 468 10.15 -18.43 7.85
N PRO A 469 11.45 -18.09 7.78
CA PRO A 469 12.11 -17.27 8.78
C PRO A 469 11.47 -15.90 8.99
N ALA A 470 10.79 -15.37 7.94
CA ALA A 470 10.15 -14.06 7.95
C ALA A 470 8.87 -14.02 8.80
N TRP A 471 8.24 -15.16 9.12
CA TRP A 471 6.98 -15.19 9.87
C TRP A 471 6.97 -14.29 11.10
N ARG A 472 8.05 -14.28 11.87
CA ARG A 472 8.15 -13.52 13.12
C ARG A 472 7.97 -12.00 12.98
N SER A 473 8.06 -11.50 11.75
CA SER A 473 7.97 -10.06 11.43
C SER A 473 7.09 -9.80 10.21
N THR A 474 6.14 -10.70 9.91
CA THR A 474 5.24 -10.56 8.75
C THR A 474 3.83 -10.20 9.20
N ALA A 475 3.19 -9.30 8.48
CA ALA A 475 1.75 -9.08 8.48
C ALA A 475 1.18 -9.50 7.12
N ILE A 476 0.17 -10.35 7.13
CA ILE A 476 -0.58 -10.76 5.94
C ILE A 476 -1.94 -10.06 6.00
N PHE A 477 -2.28 -9.33 4.95
CA PHE A 477 -3.60 -8.80 4.69
C PHE A 477 -4.23 -9.63 3.59
N LEU A 478 -5.20 -10.45 3.94
CA LEU A 478 -5.99 -11.25 3.00
C LEU A 478 -7.32 -10.53 2.77
N ALA A 479 -7.64 -10.23 1.52
CA ALA A 479 -8.89 -9.59 1.15
C ALA A 479 -9.33 -10.03 -0.25
N TRP A 480 -10.59 -9.72 -0.58
CA TRP A 480 -11.18 -9.87 -1.91
C TRP A 480 -11.37 -8.48 -2.51
N ASP A 481 -11.18 -8.35 -3.81
CA ASP A 481 -11.09 -7.06 -4.50
C ASP A 481 -12.43 -6.32 -4.60
N ASP A 482 -13.51 -7.05 -4.93
CA ASP A 482 -14.87 -6.56 -4.97
C ASP A 482 -15.91 -7.61 -4.53
N TRP A 483 -17.19 -7.22 -4.46
CA TRP A 483 -18.28 -8.04 -3.92
C TRP A 483 -18.83 -9.12 -4.88
N GLY A 484 -18.47 -9.09 -6.16
CA GLY A 484 -18.89 -10.09 -7.15
C GLY A 484 -20.39 -10.17 -7.42
N GLY A 485 -21.16 -9.15 -7.09
CA GLY A 485 -22.61 -9.16 -7.18
C GLY A 485 -23.30 -9.91 -6.03
N PHE A 486 -22.56 -10.52 -5.09
CA PHE A 486 -23.11 -11.23 -3.95
C PHE A 486 -23.71 -10.29 -2.91
N TYR A 487 -24.75 -10.75 -2.25
CA TYR A 487 -25.48 -9.99 -1.23
C TYR A 487 -24.58 -9.55 -0.08
N ASP A 488 -24.74 -8.29 0.30
CA ASP A 488 -24.24 -7.72 1.54
C ASP A 488 -25.27 -6.74 2.12
N HIS A 489 -25.55 -6.83 3.41
CA HIS A 489 -26.57 -5.99 4.02
C HIS A 489 -26.08 -4.59 4.42
N ALA A 490 -24.76 -4.41 4.58
CA ALA A 490 -24.22 -3.18 5.13
C ALA A 490 -24.10 -2.06 4.09
N VAL A 491 -24.63 -0.90 4.42
CA VAL A 491 -24.57 0.28 3.55
C VAL A 491 -23.16 0.87 3.54
N PRO A 492 -22.49 0.95 2.37
CA PRO A 492 -21.16 1.54 2.31
C PRO A 492 -21.10 3.00 2.74
N PRO A 493 -20.10 3.40 3.53
CA PRO A 493 -19.93 4.79 3.93
C PRO A 493 -19.51 5.66 2.74
N ARG A 494 -19.97 6.90 2.72
CA ARG A 494 -19.52 7.88 1.74
C ARG A 494 -18.35 8.69 2.32
N LEU A 495 -17.13 8.44 1.85
CA LEU A 495 -15.94 9.19 2.25
C LEU A 495 -15.72 10.40 1.35
N ASP A 496 -15.80 10.21 0.04
CA ASP A 496 -15.53 11.19 -0.99
C ASP A 496 -16.56 11.09 -2.13
N ARG A 497 -16.26 11.68 -3.27
CA ARG A 497 -17.13 11.64 -4.47
C ARG A 497 -17.25 10.23 -5.08
N ASN A 498 -16.23 9.39 -4.96
CA ASN A 498 -16.23 8.01 -5.45
C ASN A 498 -16.99 7.08 -4.50
N GLY A 499 -16.91 7.35 -3.19
CA GLY A 499 -17.47 6.52 -2.13
C GLY A 499 -16.69 5.21 -1.95
N TYR A 500 -17.15 4.38 -1.03
CA TYR A 500 -16.73 2.98 -0.94
C TYR A 500 -17.74 2.08 -1.65
N GLY A 501 -17.25 0.91 -2.11
CA GLY A 501 -18.09 -0.18 -2.61
C GLY A 501 -18.68 -1.00 -1.46
N LEU A 502 -19.26 -2.15 -1.76
CA LEU A 502 -19.82 -3.06 -0.77
C LEU A 502 -18.71 -3.70 0.06
N ARG A 503 -19.08 -4.39 1.15
CA ARG A 503 -18.10 -5.07 1.97
C ARG A 503 -17.55 -6.29 1.27
N VAL A 504 -16.27 -6.53 1.51
CA VAL A 504 -15.55 -7.72 1.08
C VAL A 504 -15.01 -8.46 2.29
N PRO A 505 -14.77 -9.76 2.25
CA PRO A 505 -14.11 -10.48 3.33
C PRO A 505 -12.69 -9.95 3.50
N ALA A 506 -12.26 -9.78 4.76
CA ALA A 506 -10.88 -9.36 5.01
C ALA A 506 -10.36 -9.86 6.36
N MET A 507 -9.09 -10.20 6.40
CA MET A 507 -8.41 -10.73 7.58
C MET A 507 -6.99 -10.18 7.69
N MET A 508 -6.58 -9.89 8.92
CA MET A 508 -5.19 -9.58 9.24
C MET A 508 -4.57 -10.73 10.01
N ILE A 509 -3.54 -11.35 9.45
CA ILE A 509 -2.86 -12.55 9.97
C ILE A 509 -1.40 -12.19 10.25
N SER A 510 -1.00 -12.22 11.51
CA SER A 510 0.34 -11.86 11.94
C SER A 510 0.68 -12.54 13.27
N PRO A 511 1.96 -12.78 13.58
CA PRO A 511 2.35 -13.23 14.92
C PRO A 511 2.03 -12.20 16.01
N TYR A 512 1.80 -10.95 15.63
CA TYR A 512 1.38 -9.87 16.54
C TYR A 512 -0.12 -9.56 16.48
N ALA A 513 -0.90 -10.26 15.65
CA ALA A 513 -2.33 -10.06 15.58
C ALA A 513 -3.04 -10.32 16.93
N LYS A 514 -4.06 -9.57 17.27
CA LYS A 514 -4.99 -9.92 18.32
C LYS A 514 -5.66 -11.25 17.99
N ARG A 515 -5.96 -12.06 18.98
CA ARG A 515 -6.55 -13.37 18.76
C ARG A 515 -8.07 -13.30 18.76
N GLY A 516 -8.70 -13.79 17.70
CA GLY A 516 -10.15 -13.87 17.58
C GLY A 516 -10.83 -12.50 17.74
N TYR A 517 -10.17 -11.46 17.29
CA TYR A 517 -10.68 -10.10 17.34
C TYR A 517 -11.46 -9.80 16.06
N VAL A 518 -12.68 -9.32 16.24
CA VAL A 518 -13.46 -8.74 15.14
C VAL A 518 -13.24 -7.24 15.16
N ASP A 519 -12.71 -6.69 14.09
CA ASP A 519 -12.49 -5.26 13.94
C ASP A 519 -13.69 -4.62 13.23
N HIS A 520 -14.43 -3.80 13.99
CA HIS A 520 -15.60 -3.05 13.50
C HIS A 520 -15.26 -1.64 12.98
N GLN A 521 -13.98 -1.32 12.76
CA GLN A 521 -13.60 -0.05 12.17
C GLN A 521 -14.01 -0.02 10.70
N THR A 522 -14.44 1.15 10.21
CA THR A 522 -14.58 1.36 8.76
C THR A 522 -13.20 1.27 8.12
N LEU A 523 -12.96 0.24 7.36
CA LEU A 523 -11.72 -0.04 6.65
C LEU A 523 -11.96 -0.12 5.13
N SER A 524 -10.91 0.07 4.40
CA SER A 524 -10.75 -0.28 2.99
C SER A 524 -9.27 -0.59 2.74
N PHE A 525 -8.89 -0.96 1.52
CA PHE A 525 -7.46 -1.17 1.23
C PHE A 525 -6.64 0.12 1.34
N ASP A 526 -7.28 1.30 1.39
CA ASP A 526 -6.64 2.57 1.77
C ASP A 526 -5.98 2.46 3.17
N ALA A 527 -6.58 1.68 4.09
CA ALA A 527 -5.99 1.41 5.40
C ALA A 527 -4.75 0.50 5.34
N TYR A 528 -4.66 -0.37 4.33
CA TYR A 528 -3.45 -1.16 4.08
C TYR A 528 -2.33 -0.28 3.53
N ASN A 529 -2.64 0.61 2.59
CA ASN A 529 -1.68 1.60 2.10
C ASN A 529 -1.21 2.51 3.24
N LYS A 530 -2.13 3.02 4.06
CA LYS A 530 -1.80 3.80 5.26
C LYS A 530 -0.84 3.05 6.20
N PHE A 531 -1.06 1.75 6.42
CA PHE A 531 -0.16 0.93 7.24
C PHE A 531 1.24 0.81 6.61
N ILE A 532 1.32 0.55 5.31
CA ILE A 532 2.58 0.49 4.56
C ILE A 532 3.33 1.82 4.65
N GLU A 533 2.62 2.91 4.50
CA GLU A 533 3.19 4.27 4.58
C GLU A 533 3.67 4.63 5.99
N ASP A 534 2.91 4.27 7.01
CA ASP A 534 3.28 4.50 8.41
C ASP A 534 4.49 3.65 8.80
N ASP A 535 4.57 2.41 8.33
CA ASP A 535 5.65 1.50 8.67
C ASP A 535 6.94 1.79 7.89
N PHE A 536 6.85 1.99 6.59
CA PHE A 536 8.03 2.04 5.72
C PHE A 536 8.35 3.42 5.14
N LEU A 537 7.40 4.37 5.15
CA LEU A 537 7.55 5.67 4.51
C LEU A 537 7.51 6.86 5.49
N GLY A 538 7.49 6.58 6.81
CA GLY A 538 7.44 7.63 7.85
C GLY A 538 6.15 8.44 7.81
N GLY A 539 5.04 7.80 7.44
CA GLY A 539 3.71 8.41 7.40
C GLY A 539 3.47 9.34 6.20
N ARG A 540 4.34 9.30 5.19
CA ARG A 540 4.09 10.02 3.93
C ARG A 540 2.98 9.32 3.15
N ARG A 541 2.05 10.10 2.62
CA ARG A 541 0.85 9.66 1.92
C ARG A 541 1.00 9.75 0.40
N LEU A 542 0.16 9.02 -0.33
CA LEU A 542 -0.04 9.19 -1.77
C LEU A 542 -0.71 10.55 -2.05
N ASN A 543 0.03 11.62 -1.80
CA ASN A 543 -0.44 12.99 -1.88
C ASN A 543 0.27 13.73 -3.02
N PRO A 544 -0.43 14.09 -4.11
CA PRO A 544 0.16 14.75 -5.27
C PRO A 544 0.78 16.12 -4.95
N ALA A 545 0.42 16.74 -3.83
CA ALA A 545 1.05 17.99 -3.38
C ALA A 545 2.44 17.78 -2.79
N THR A 546 2.78 16.56 -2.32
CA THR A 546 4.02 16.28 -1.55
C THR A 546 4.86 15.13 -2.08
N ASP A 547 4.33 14.24 -2.92
CA ASP A 547 5.06 13.10 -3.47
C ASP A 547 6.04 13.47 -4.60
N GLY A 548 5.93 14.68 -5.14
CA GLY A 548 6.76 15.20 -6.22
C GLY A 548 6.27 14.86 -7.63
N ARG A 549 5.07 14.27 -7.74
CA ARG A 549 4.38 13.95 -9.00
C ARG A 549 2.94 14.46 -8.93
N PRO A 550 2.71 15.77 -9.20
CA PRO A 550 1.38 16.35 -9.10
C PRO A 550 0.41 15.70 -10.11
N ASP A 551 -0.80 15.45 -9.64
CA ASP A 551 -1.93 14.95 -10.43
C ASP A 551 -3.23 15.60 -9.95
N SER A 552 -4.37 15.25 -10.56
CA SER A 552 -5.67 15.85 -10.25
C SER A 552 -6.59 14.92 -9.44
N ARG A 553 -6.02 13.94 -8.71
CA ARG A 553 -6.83 13.11 -7.79
C ARG A 553 -7.57 13.99 -6.77
N PRO A 554 -8.83 13.66 -6.45
CA PRO A 554 -9.67 14.57 -5.67
C PRO A 554 -9.31 14.60 -4.18
N ASP A 555 -8.76 13.50 -3.64
CA ASP A 555 -8.59 13.29 -2.21
C ASP A 555 -7.30 12.52 -1.89
N VAL A 556 -6.82 12.66 -0.67
CA VAL A 556 -5.78 11.82 -0.04
C VAL A 556 -6.52 10.91 0.94
N ARG A 557 -6.88 9.71 0.48
CA ARG A 557 -7.85 8.81 1.17
C ARG A 557 -7.34 8.29 2.50
N GLU A 558 -6.04 8.02 2.61
CA GLU A 558 -5.39 7.59 3.86
C GLU A 558 -5.48 8.63 4.97
N SER A 559 -5.69 9.88 4.60
CA SER A 559 -5.86 11.00 5.53
C SER A 559 -7.30 11.23 5.97
N ASN A 560 -8.26 10.46 5.44
CA ASN A 560 -9.67 10.62 5.79
C ASN A 560 -9.91 10.20 7.25
N PRO A 561 -10.52 11.06 8.10
CA PRO A 561 -10.72 10.76 9.52
C PRO A 561 -11.72 9.62 9.79
N ARG A 562 -12.53 9.23 8.81
CA ARG A 562 -13.44 8.08 8.92
C ARG A 562 -12.74 6.75 8.64
N LEU A 563 -11.58 6.78 7.96
CA LEU A 563 -10.80 5.58 7.72
C LEU A 563 -10.19 5.10 9.04
N GLY A 564 -10.44 3.84 9.37
CA GLY A 564 -9.84 3.17 10.51
C GLY A 564 -8.32 3.02 10.38
N ASN A 565 -7.71 2.39 11.36
CA ASN A 565 -6.28 2.15 11.39
C ASN A 565 -6.01 0.70 11.78
N VAL A 566 -5.53 -0.09 10.83
CA VAL A 566 -5.23 -1.52 11.04
C VAL A 566 -4.13 -1.77 12.08
N VAL A 567 -3.41 -0.74 12.55
CA VAL A 567 -2.51 -0.87 13.71
C VAL A 567 -3.28 -1.33 14.95
N ARG A 568 -4.57 -1.03 15.05
CA ARG A 568 -5.43 -1.48 16.16
C ARG A 568 -5.67 -3.00 16.17
N ASP A 569 -5.43 -3.69 15.08
CA ASP A 569 -5.52 -5.14 14.97
C ASP A 569 -4.35 -5.86 15.64
N PHE A 570 -3.27 -5.14 15.93
CA PHE A 570 -2.06 -5.68 16.50
C PHE A 570 -2.02 -5.53 18.03
N ASN A 571 -1.34 -6.49 18.66
CA ASN A 571 -0.83 -6.40 20.00
C ASN A 571 0.69 -6.57 19.98
N PHE A 572 1.40 -5.48 19.77
CA PHE A 572 2.85 -5.48 19.69
C PHE A 572 3.56 -5.76 21.04
N ALA A 573 2.82 -5.73 22.15
CA ALA A 573 3.36 -6.08 23.45
C ALA A 573 3.48 -7.61 23.66
N GLN A 574 2.76 -8.41 22.88
CA GLN A 574 2.83 -9.86 22.96
C GLN A 574 4.13 -10.41 22.33
N ARG A 575 4.55 -11.59 22.79
CA ARG A 575 5.57 -12.35 22.06
C ARG A 575 5.02 -12.81 20.71
N PRO A 576 5.84 -12.83 19.64
CA PRO A 576 5.40 -13.32 18.34
C PRO A 576 4.83 -14.75 18.49
N ARG A 577 3.59 -14.94 18.03
CA ARG A 577 2.93 -16.25 18.09
C ARG A 577 3.59 -17.24 17.12
N PRO A 578 3.62 -18.53 17.49
CA PRO A 578 4.10 -19.57 16.59
C PRO A 578 3.21 -19.68 15.35
N PRO A 579 3.71 -20.30 14.27
CA PRO A 579 2.91 -20.64 13.09
C PRO A 579 1.69 -21.50 13.45
N ALA A 580 0.55 -21.24 12.78
CA ALA A 580 -0.65 -22.06 12.83
C ALA A 580 -0.86 -22.70 11.45
N ILE A 581 -0.17 -23.80 11.20
CA ILE A 581 -0.22 -24.49 9.90
C ILE A 581 -1.54 -25.23 9.78
N LEU A 582 -2.29 -24.96 8.71
CA LEU A 582 -3.55 -25.62 8.42
C LEU A 582 -3.39 -26.63 7.28
N PRO A 583 -4.24 -27.68 7.23
CA PRO A 583 -4.27 -28.58 6.08
C PRO A 583 -4.61 -27.76 4.82
N VAL A 584 -3.78 -27.91 3.78
CA VAL A 584 -3.96 -27.19 2.52
C VAL A 584 -5.30 -27.55 1.90
N CYS A 585 -5.68 -28.82 2.06
CA CYS A 585 -6.92 -29.38 1.57
C CYS A 585 -7.75 -29.88 2.76
N PRO A 586 -8.54 -29.00 3.40
CA PRO A 586 -9.39 -29.39 4.51
C PRO A 586 -10.60 -30.18 4.01
N ALA A 587 -11.17 -31.04 4.88
CA ALA A 587 -12.51 -31.57 4.64
C ALA A 587 -13.53 -30.42 4.67
N THR A 588 -14.47 -30.42 3.73
CA THR A 588 -15.53 -29.41 3.57
C THR A 588 -16.87 -30.07 3.30
N ASP A 589 -17.94 -29.32 3.47
CA ASP A 589 -19.31 -29.74 3.06
C ASP A 589 -19.66 -29.28 1.63
N LEU A 590 -18.68 -28.68 0.91
CA LEU A 590 -18.89 -28.23 -0.46
C LEU A 590 -19.24 -29.39 -1.41
N GLN A 591 -20.07 -29.09 -2.40
CA GLN A 591 -20.53 -30.03 -3.41
C GLN A 591 -20.26 -29.52 -4.83
N PRO A 592 -19.78 -30.38 -5.76
CA PRO A 592 -19.25 -31.71 -5.47
C PRO A 592 -18.07 -31.71 -4.52
N GLN A 593 -17.84 -32.80 -3.80
CA GLN A 593 -16.71 -32.87 -2.86
C GLN A 593 -15.40 -32.52 -3.58
N PRO A 594 -14.66 -31.52 -3.09
CA PRO A 594 -13.43 -31.07 -3.75
C PRO A 594 -12.38 -32.18 -3.83
N SER A 595 -11.80 -32.32 -5.02
CA SER A 595 -10.57 -33.09 -5.20
C SER A 595 -9.36 -32.16 -5.07
N CYS A 596 -8.44 -32.47 -4.24
CA CYS A 596 -7.19 -31.73 -4.09
C CYS A 596 -6.08 -32.12 -5.07
#